data_dedec19596bfacf41f215ec34be06f75
#
_entry.id   dedec19596bfacf41f215ec34be06f75
#
_cell.length_a   1.000
_cell.length_b   1.000
_cell.length_c   1.000
_cell.angle_alpha   90.00
_cell.angle_beta   90.00
_cell.angle_gamma   90.00
#
_symmetry.space_group_name_H-M   'P 1'
#
loop_
_entity.id
_entity.type
_entity.pdbx_description
1 polymer ?
#
loop_
_entity_poly.entity_id
_entity_poly.type
_entity_poly.pdbx_seq_one_letter_code
_entity_poly.pdbx_strand_id
1 'polypeptide(L)'
;MSSIRRLLLLLVVLLATTLTVCAQELQAKVTINRNQIQGTDASVFESLQQTLEQFINDRQWTNLQFQKNERITCNFNITVTKYNADDNAFTCTALIQANRPVYNSSYTTTLYNNKDNDFNFQFSQFDQLEFNEEVIDNQLTALVAYYAFLIIGLDLDSFALRGGEDVLQRCMNLVNNAQNLNYPGWKAFDNDRNRYAIISDYLDVAMQPFRQLQYNYYRLGLDEMANNTDRGRTAITTAIEEQLKKCHEDKPLSMLPQIWTDFKRDELASIYKGKGTQKEKESVYDILFGINASQNNAWEKIKE
;
A
#
# COMPACT_ATOMS: atom_id res chain seq x y z
N MET A 1 16.83 -39.24 -39.99
CA MET A 1 16.94 -37.76 -39.78
C MET A 1 15.62 -37.06 -39.44
N SER A 2 14.45 -37.61 -39.74
CA SER A 2 13.15 -36.94 -39.46
C SER A 2 12.70 -37.01 -37.99
N SER A 3 12.97 -38.10 -37.29
CA SER A 3 12.55 -38.31 -35.89
C SER A 3 13.33 -37.42 -34.91
N ILE A 4 14.62 -37.22 -35.12
CA ILE A 4 15.46 -36.36 -34.28
C ILE A 4 15.08 -34.89 -34.47
N ARG A 5 14.74 -34.45 -35.68
CA ARG A 5 14.23 -33.09 -35.92
C ARG A 5 12.88 -32.84 -35.25
N ARG A 6 12.00 -33.84 -35.24
CA ARG A 6 10.71 -33.74 -34.53
C ARG A 6 10.88 -33.69 -33.01
N LEU A 7 11.82 -34.48 -32.48
CA LEU A 7 12.15 -34.47 -31.05
C LEU A 7 12.75 -33.11 -30.62
N LEU A 8 13.66 -32.56 -31.42
CA LEU A 8 14.25 -31.23 -31.21
C LEU A 8 13.19 -30.12 -31.29
N LEU A 9 12.27 -30.18 -32.24
CA LEU A 9 11.16 -29.22 -32.34
C LEU A 9 10.20 -29.31 -31.14
N LEU A 10 9.87 -30.52 -30.67
CA LEU A 10 9.08 -30.75 -29.47
C LEU A 10 9.79 -30.21 -28.21
N LEU A 11 11.09 -30.39 -28.11
CA LEU A 11 11.90 -29.87 -27.00
C LEU A 11 11.94 -28.33 -27.00
N VAL A 12 12.08 -27.72 -28.18
CA VAL A 12 12.05 -26.23 -28.32
C VAL A 12 10.68 -25.68 -28.01
N VAL A 13 9.59 -26.33 -28.41
CA VAL A 13 8.22 -25.93 -28.07
C VAL A 13 7.96 -26.09 -26.56
N LEU A 14 8.45 -27.17 -25.96
CA LEU A 14 8.35 -27.41 -24.51
C LEU A 14 9.16 -26.36 -23.70
N LEU A 15 10.35 -25.96 -24.16
CA LEU A 15 11.13 -24.88 -23.56
C LEU A 15 10.47 -23.50 -23.75
N ALA A 16 9.82 -23.27 -24.87
CA ALA A 16 9.15 -21.98 -25.14
C ALA A 16 7.89 -21.78 -24.29
N THR A 17 7.23 -22.86 -23.84
CA THR A 17 6.04 -22.77 -22.98
C THR A 17 6.35 -22.53 -21.50
N THR A 18 7.60 -22.64 -21.06
CA THR A 18 7.98 -22.42 -19.65
C THR A 18 8.33 -20.97 -19.31
N LEU A 19 8.24 -20.02 -20.24
CA LEU A 19 8.70 -18.64 -20.05
C LEU A 19 7.60 -17.61 -19.73
N THR A 20 6.35 -18.02 -19.53
CA THR A 20 5.33 -17.10 -18.99
C THR A 20 5.28 -17.18 -17.46
N VAL A 21 6.38 -16.84 -16.79
CA VAL A 21 6.27 -16.41 -15.40
C VAL A 21 5.66 -15.02 -15.44
N CYS A 22 4.33 -14.93 -15.38
CA CYS A 22 3.66 -13.66 -15.10
C CYS A 22 4.24 -13.12 -13.80
N ALA A 23 5.01 -12.07 -13.91
CA ALA A 23 5.53 -11.33 -12.78
C ALA A 23 4.38 -10.52 -12.18
N GLN A 24 3.67 -11.11 -11.23
CA GLN A 24 2.62 -10.46 -10.45
C GLN A 24 3.29 -9.82 -9.23
N GLU A 25 3.07 -8.54 -9.04
CA GLU A 25 3.70 -7.79 -7.95
C GLU A 25 2.99 -7.97 -6.62
N LEU A 26 1.67 -8.18 -6.65
CA LEU A 26 0.83 -8.25 -5.48
C LEU A 26 0.43 -9.70 -5.13
N GLN A 27 0.30 -9.95 -3.84
CA GLN A 27 -0.37 -11.11 -3.26
C GLN A 27 -1.48 -10.59 -2.35
N ALA A 28 -2.62 -10.31 -2.95
CA ALA A 28 -3.76 -9.71 -2.28
C ALA A 28 -4.72 -10.76 -1.73
N LYS A 29 -5.25 -10.48 -0.54
CA LYS A 29 -6.43 -11.12 0.01
C LYS A 29 -7.56 -10.10 0.09
N VAL A 30 -8.72 -10.44 -0.45
CA VAL A 30 -9.91 -9.62 -0.38
C VAL A 30 -10.90 -10.22 0.62
N THR A 31 -11.49 -9.39 1.47
CA THR A 31 -12.53 -9.79 2.42
C THR A 31 -13.70 -8.81 2.32
N ILE A 32 -14.90 -9.33 2.04
CA ILE A 32 -16.14 -8.54 2.00
C ILE A 32 -16.93 -8.76 3.28
N ASN A 33 -16.99 -7.73 4.12
CA ASN A 33 -17.83 -7.73 5.31
C ASN A 33 -19.21 -7.12 4.97
N ARG A 34 -20.25 -7.95 5.03
CA ARG A 34 -21.64 -7.57 4.74
C ARG A 34 -22.57 -7.68 5.95
N ASN A 35 -22.05 -7.67 7.15
CA ASN A 35 -22.85 -7.89 8.38
C ASN A 35 -23.98 -6.86 8.58
N GLN A 36 -23.88 -5.70 7.91
CA GLN A 36 -24.91 -4.64 7.96
C GLN A 36 -26.00 -4.83 6.89
N ILE A 37 -25.84 -5.77 5.95
CA ILE A 37 -26.77 -5.98 4.84
C ILE A 37 -27.66 -7.18 5.15
N GLN A 38 -28.98 -6.97 5.07
CA GLN A 38 -29.99 -8.00 5.28
C GLN A 38 -30.83 -8.22 4.02
N GLY A 39 -31.34 -9.45 3.83
CA GLY A 39 -32.27 -9.75 2.76
C GLY A 39 -31.68 -9.83 1.34
N THR A 40 -30.36 -9.76 1.19
CA THR A 40 -29.68 -9.86 -0.11
C THR A 40 -29.01 -11.23 -0.26
N ASP A 41 -29.03 -11.78 -1.48
CA ASP A 41 -28.34 -13.02 -1.81
C ASP A 41 -26.83 -12.88 -1.53
N ALA A 42 -26.29 -13.89 -0.86
CA ALA A 42 -24.85 -13.94 -0.55
C ALA A 42 -23.98 -14.02 -1.81
N SER A 43 -24.48 -14.59 -2.88
CA SER A 43 -23.75 -14.91 -4.09
C SER A 43 -23.11 -13.69 -4.77
N VAL A 44 -23.76 -12.52 -4.73
CA VAL A 44 -23.20 -11.28 -5.31
C VAL A 44 -21.94 -10.83 -4.56
N PHE A 45 -21.91 -10.96 -3.24
CA PHE A 45 -20.74 -10.58 -2.41
C PHE A 45 -19.60 -11.59 -2.54
N GLU A 46 -19.91 -12.87 -2.68
CA GLU A 46 -18.94 -13.93 -2.93
C GLU A 46 -18.32 -13.78 -4.32
N SER A 47 -19.14 -13.50 -5.34
CA SER A 47 -18.68 -13.19 -6.69
C SER A 47 -17.79 -11.96 -6.71
N LEU A 48 -18.17 -10.86 -6.04
CA LEU A 48 -17.37 -9.66 -5.90
C LEU A 48 -15.99 -9.95 -5.27
N GLN A 49 -15.98 -10.71 -4.17
CA GLN A 49 -14.74 -11.06 -3.49
C GLN A 49 -13.80 -11.84 -4.40
N GLN A 50 -14.29 -12.88 -5.06
CA GLN A 50 -13.49 -13.73 -5.96
C GLN A 50 -12.98 -12.95 -7.17
N THR A 51 -13.86 -12.17 -7.81
CA THR A 51 -13.51 -11.36 -8.99
C THR A 51 -12.45 -10.32 -8.65
N LEU A 52 -12.57 -9.63 -7.50
CA LEU A 52 -11.57 -8.65 -7.06
C LEU A 52 -10.24 -9.30 -6.72
N GLU A 53 -10.25 -10.42 -5.98
CA GLU A 53 -9.02 -11.11 -5.60
C GLU A 53 -8.28 -11.62 -6.84
N GLN A 54 -9.01 -12.17 -7.82
CA GLN A 54 -8.45 -12.60 -9.09
C GLN A 54 -7.92 -11.40 -9.90
N PHE A 55 -8.68 -10.33 -10.03
CA PHE A 55 -8.29 -9.14 -10.78
C PHE A 55 -7.00 -8.51 -10.25
N ILE A 56 -6.83 -8.46 -8.91
CA ILE A 56 -5.62 -7.91 -8.30
C ILE A 56 -4.41 -8.83 -8.51
N ASN A 57 -4.60 -10.14 -8.32
CA ASN A 57 -3.51 -11.11 -8.28
C ASN A 57 -3.05 -11.59 -9.65
N ASP A 58 -3.94 -11.60 -10.65
CA ASP A 58 -3.62 -12.13 -11.99
C ASP A 58 -3.09 -11.04 -12.93
N ARG A 59 -3.23 -9.77 -12.55
CA ARG A 59 -2.76 -8.65 -13.35
C ARG A 59 -1.29 -8.33 -13.08
N GLN A 60 -0.54 -8.04 -14.13
CA GLN A 60 0.75 -7.37 -14.07
C GLN A 60 0.51 -5.85 -14.04
N TRP A 61 0.90 -5.19 -12.95
CA TRP A 61 0.69 -3.76 -12.71
C TRP A 61 1.80 -2.88 -13.25
N THR A 62 3.02 -3.43 -13.34
CA THR A 62 4.21 -2.73 -13.85
C THR A 62 4.99 -3.62 -14.81
N ASN A 63 6.03 -3.08 -15.43
CA ASN A 63 6.96 -3.86 -16.27
C ASN A 63 8.08 -4.53 -15.44
N LEU A 64 8.02 -4.41 -14.11
CA LEU A 64 9.00 -5.02 -13.23
C LEU A 64 8.74 -6.52 -13.07
N GLN A 65 9.79 -7.27 -12.79
CA GLN A 65 9.70 -8.70 -12.56
C GLN A 65 9.90 -8.98 -11.07
N PHE A 66 8.85 -9.47 -10.42
CA PHE A 66 8.87 -9.91 -9.03
C PHE A 66 8.97 -11.44 -8.99
N GLN A 67 9.84 -11.96 -8.16
CA GLN A 67 9.82 -13.39 -7.84
C GLN A 67 8.65 -13.67 -6.89
N LYS A 68 8.21 -14.92 -6.80
CA LYS A 68 7.06 -15.31 -5.98
C LYS A 68 7.22 -14.91 -4.50
N ASN A 69 8.43 -14.95 -3.97
CA ASN A 69 8.77 -14.55 -2.59
C ASN A 69 8.96 -13.04 -2.41
N GLU A 70 8.98 -12.26 -3.49
CA GLU A 70 9.08 -10.80 -3.48
C GLU A 70 7.72 -10.13 -3.60
N ARG A 71 6.64 -10.89 -3.85
CA ARG A 71 5.29 -10.33 -3.96
C ARG A 71 4.88 -9.61 -2.68
N ILE A 72 4.30 -8.46 -2.85
CA ILE A 72 3.86 -7.61 -1.76
C ILE A 72 2.55 -8.18 -1.20
N THR A 73 2.57 -8.65 0.05
CA THR A 73 1.37 -9.13 0.71
C THR A 73 0.47 -7.97 1.10
N CYS A 74 -0.77 -7.98 0.63
CA CYS A 74 -1.74 -6.94 0.96
C CYS A 74 -3.13 -7.50 1.25
N ASN A 75 -3.91 -6.74 2.03
CA ASN A 75 -5.27 -7.08 2.42
C ASN A 75 -6.21 -5.94 2.06
N PHE A 76 -7.32 -6.27 1.41
CA PHE A 76 -8.42 -5.37 1.09
C PHE A 76 -9.63 -5.79 1.92
N ASN A 77 -9.85 -5.16 3.08
CA ASN A 77 -11.00 -5.45 3.93
C ASN A 77 -12.10 -4.43 3.65
N ILE A 78 -13.06 -4.81 2.82
CA ILE A 78 -14.14 -3.97 2.34
C ILE A 78 -15.39 -4.22 3.20
N THR A 79 -15.89 -3.18 3.87
CA THR A 79 -17.13 -3.23 4.64
C THR A 79 -18.24 -2.57 3.85
N VAL A 80 -19.25 -3.36 3.46
CA VAL A 80 -20.45 -2.87 2.78
C VAL A 80 -21.39 -2.32 3.83
N THR A 81 -21.64 -1.01 3.78
CA THR A 81 -22.57 -0.30 4.68
C THR A 81 -23.95 -0.17 4.08
N LYS A 82 -24.07 -0.13 2.75
CA LYS A 82 -25.32 -0.12 2.01
C LYS A 82 -25.14 -0.83 0.67
N TYR A 83 -26.15 -1.58 0.26
CA TYR A 83 -26.25 -2.17 -1.09
C TYR A 83 -27.62 -1.83 -1.67
N ASN A 84 -27.65 -1.35 -2.90
CA ASN A 84 -28.86 -1.14 -3.68
C ASN A 84 -28.89 -2.14 -4.83
N ALA A 85 -29.87 -3.05 -4.81
CA ALA A 85 -29.99 -4.11 -5.81
C ALA A 85 -30.53 -3.61 -7.16
N ASP A 86 -31.21 -2.46 -7.20
CA ASP A 86 -31.82 -1.94 -8.42
C ASP A 86 -30.77 -1.43 -9.41
N ASP A 87 -29.69 -0.85 -8.89
CA ASP A 87 -28.57 -0.29 -9.67
C ASP A 87 -27.23 -0.96 -9.37
N ASN A 88 -27.23 -2.05 -8.61
CA ASN A 88 -26.03 -2.79 -8.19
C ASN A 88 -24.97 -1.92 -7.52
N ALA A 89 -25.42 -0.90 -6.78
CA ALA A 89 -24.54 0.08 -6.14
C ALA A 89 -24.17 -0.33 -4.71
N PHE A 90 -22.87 -0.27 -4.44
CA PHE A 90 -22.26 -0.57 -3.15
C PHE A 90 -21.76 0.73 -2.51
N THR A 91 -22.21 1.01 -1.29
CA THR A 91 -21.59 2.03 -0.41
C THR A 91 -20.71 1.32 0.58
N CYS A 92 -19.42 1.59 0.55
CA CYS A 92 -18.42 0.85 1.30
C CYS A 92 -17.40 1.76 1.98
N THR A 93 -16.77 1.22 3.00
CA THR A 93 -15.46 1.64 3.47
C THR A 93 -14.47 0.51 3.24
N ALA A 94 -13.20 0.82 3.00
CA ALA A 94 -12.17 -0.19 2.84
C ALA A 94 -10.98 0.10 3.76
N LEU A 95 -10.52 -0.92 4.48
CA LEU A 95 -9.23 -0.89 5.18
C LEU A 95 -8.20 -1.59 4.29
N ILE A 96 -7.24 -0.83 3.79
CA ILE A 96 -6.19 -1.32 2.90
C ILE A 96 -4.90 -1.42 3.70
N GLN A 97 -4.32 -2.62 3.69
CA GLN A 97 -3.07 -2.90 4.38
C GLN A 97 -2.08 -3.57 3.44
N ALA A 98 -0.82 -3.15 3.49
CA ALA A 98 0.29 -3.81 2.80
C ALA A 98 1.44 -4.05 3.78
N ASN A 99 2.12 -5.17 3.62
CA ASN A 99 3.23 -5.58 4.47
C ASN A 99 4.44 -5.95 3.62
N ARG A 100 5.60 -5.76 4.21
CA ARG A 100 6.91 -6.04 3.65
C ARG A 100 7.71 -6.95 4.58
N PRO A 101 8.39 -8.00 4.10
CA PRO A 101 9.34 -8.75 4.91
C PRO A 101 10.55 -7.88 5.26
N VAL A 102 11.05 -8.02 6.47
CA VAL A 102 12.33 -7.40 6.89
C VAL A 102 13.47 -8.35 6.54
N TYR A 103 14.50 -7.81 5.88
CA TYR A 103 15.63 -8.59 5.38
C TYR A 103 16.29 -9.43 6.48
N ASN A 104 16.61 -10.67 6.14
CA ASN A 104 17.27 -11.64 7.02
C ASN A 104 16.58 -11.86 8.39
N SER A 105 15.26 -11.74 8.43
CA SER A 105 14.46 -11.99 9.62
C SER A 105 13.14 -12.69 9.25
N SER A 106 12.43 -13.20 10.27
CA SER A 106 11.05 -13.70 10.11
C SER A 106 10.00 -12.61 10.34
N TYR A 107 10.43 -11.38 10.61
CA TYR A 107 9.56 -10.26 10.90
C TYR A 107 9.00 -9.64 9.63
N THR A 108 7.71 -9.29 9.66
CA THR A 108 7.02 -8.55 8.59
C THR A 108 6.60 -7.20 9.14
N THR A 109 6.95 -6.14 8.45
CA THR A 109 6.60 -4.76 8.83
C THR A 109 5.47 -4.23 7.98
N THR A 110 4.62 -3.38 8.56
CA THR A 110 3.55 -2.71 7.82
C THR A 110 4.14 -1.61 6.93
N LEU A 111 3.86 -1.70 5.64
CA LEU A 111 4.25 -0.71 4.64
C LEU A 111 3.20 0.39 4.50
N TYR A 112 1.92 0.00 4.53
CA TYR A 112 0.77 0.88 4.42
C TYR A 112 -0.40 0.31 5.22
N ASN A 113 -1.13 1.16 5.92
CA ASN A 113 -2.39 0.79 6.56
C ASN A 113 -3.25 2.05 6.73
N ASN A 114 -4.31 2.15 5.93
CA ASN A 114 -5.23 3.29 6.00
C ASN A 114 -6.64 2.88 5.61
N LYS A 115 -7.61 3.61 6.15
CA LYS A 115 -9.03 3.43 5.87
C LYS A 115 -9.49 4.43 4.82
N ASP A 116 -10.04 3.93 3.72
CA ASP A 116 -10.80 4.70 2.74
C ASP A 116 -12.28 4.70 3.11
N ASN A 117 -12.86 5.86 3.33
CA ASN A 117 -14.27 6.01 3.67
C ASN A 117 -15.16 6.18 2.43
N ASP A 118 -14.57 6.36 1.26
CA ASP A 118 -15.25 6.64 -0.02
C ASP A 118 -15.03 5.51 -1.04
N PHE A 119 -15.06 4.25 -0.58
CA PHE A 119 -14.85 3.07 -1.42
C PHE A 119 -16.18 2.60 -2.04
N ASN A 120 -16.85 3.52 -2.75
CA ASN A 120 -18.17 3.28 -3.36
C ASN A 120 -18.02 2.92 -4.83
N PHE A 121 -18.82 1.95 -5.31
CA PHE A 121 -18.75 1.47 -6.69
C PHE A 121 -20.05 0.77 -7.10
N GLN A 122 -20.16 0.40 -8.38
CA GLN A 122 -21.17 -0.52 -8.91
C GLN A 122 -20.49 -1.83 -9.32
N PHE A 123 -21.19 -2.94 -9.09
CA PHE A 123 -20.74 -4.26 -9.51
C PHE A 123 -21.94 -5.20 -9.67
N SER A 124 -22.02 -5.86 -10.82
CA SER A 124 -22.99 -6.91 -11.09
C SER A 124 -22.35 -8.28 -11.03
N GLN A 125 -23.09 -9.27 -10.58
CA GLN A 125 -22.62 -10.66 -10.58
C GLN A 125 -22.18 -11.06 -11.99
N PHE A 126 -20.99 -11.64 -12.12
CA PHE A 126 -20.33 -12.02 -13.39
C PHE A 126 -19.73 -10.86 -14.21
N ASP A 127 -19.65 -9.64 -13.68
CA ASP A 127 -18.89 -8.58 -14.34
C ASP A 127 -17.42 -9.01 -14.52
N GLN A 128 -16.88 -8.77 -15.71
CA GLN A 128 -15.45 -8.91 -15.98
C GLN A 128 -14.78 -7.56 -15.75
N LEU A 129 -13.78 -7.54 -14.87
CA LEU A 129 -13.05 -6.32 -14.54
C LEU A 129 -11.91 -6.12 -15.53
N GLU A 130 -12.02 -5.06 -16.33
CA GLU A 130 -10.97 -4.61 -17.22
C GLU A 130 -10.47 -3.23 -16.76
N PHE A 131 -9.18 -2.99 -16.91
CA PHE A 131 -8.57 -1.71 -16.54
C PHE A 131 -7.61 -1.24 -17.64
N ASN A 132 -7.83 -0.01 -18.08
CA ASN A 132 -6.98 0.70 -19.01
C ASN A 132 -6.56 2.04 -18.39
N GLU A 133 -5.26 2.31 -18.30
CA GLU A 133 -4.73 3.54 -17.70
C GLU A 133 -5.07 4.81 -18.50
N GLU A 134 -5.25 4.66 -19.81
CA GLU A 134 -5.58 5.80 -20.69
C GLU A 134 -7.05 6.18 -20.60
N VAL A 135 -7.94 5.22 -20.29
CA VAL A 135 -9.39 5.43 -20.25
C VAL A 135 -9.95 4.86 -18.95
N ILE A 136 -10.19 5.74 -18.00
CA ILE A 136 -10.78 5.37 -16.71
C ILE A 136 -12.30 5.52 -16.79
N ASP A 137 -12.99 4.42 -16.97
CA ASP A 137 -14.45 4.35 -17.17
C ASP A 137 -15.19 3.53 -16.09
N ASN A 138 -14.46 2.77 -15.27
CA ASN A 138 -15.03 1.96 -14.21
C ASN A 138 -14.46 2.32 -12.82
N GLN A 139 -15.36 2.65 -11.90
CA GLN A 139 -14.99 3.09 -10.55
C GLN A 139 -14.30 2.00 -9.74
N LEU A 140 -14.76 0.75 -9.81
CA LEU A 140 -14.20 -0.35 -9.02
C LEU A 140 -12.77 -0.68 -9.45
N THR A 141 -12.52 -0.74 -10.76
CA THR A 141 -11.18 -0.98 -11.29
C THR A 141 -10.23 0.18 -11.01
N ALA A 142 -10.73 1.43 -11.05
CA ALA A 142 -9.96 2.62 -10.68
C ALA A 142 -9.54 2.60 -9.20
N LEU A 143 -10.45 2.22 -8.27
CA LEU A 143 -10.15 2.08 -6.84
C LEU A 143 -9.06 1.05 -6.60
N VAL A 144 -9.18 -0.12 -7.21
CA VAL A 144 -8.18 -1.19 -7.08
C VAL A 144 -6.84 -0.78 -7.68
N ALA A 145 -6.84 -0.20 -8.88
CA ALA A 145 -5.62 0.24 -9.55
C ALA A 145 -4.88 1.34 -8.77
N TYR A 146 -5.63 2.27 -8.16
CA TYR A 146 -5.05 3.28 -7.26
C TYR A 146 -4.24 2.64 -6.12
N TYR A 147 -4.84 1.69 -5.41
CA TYR A 147 -4.14 1.02 -4.31
C TYR A 147 -3.02 0.11 -4.77
N ALA A 148 -3.17 -0.55 -5.92
CA ALA A 148 -2.10 -1.34 -6.51
C ALA A 148 -0.87 -0.47 -6.81
N PHE A 149 -1.04 0.65 -7.53
CA PHE A 149 0.07 1.57 -7.82
C PHE A 149 0.64 2.22 -6.56
N LEU A 150 -0.20 2.64 -5.61
CA LEU A 150 0.26 3.21 -4.35
C LEU A 150 1.13 2.22 -3.58
N ILE A 151 0.65 1.00 -3.37
CA ILE A 151 1.37 -0.04 -2.62
C ILE A 151 2.70 -0.39 -3.31
N ILE A 152 2.70 -0.62 -4.62
CA ILE A 152 3.91 -0.94 -5.38
C ILE A 152 4.91 0.24 -5.32
N GLY A 153 4.43 1.47 -5.49
CA GLY A 153 5.28 2.67 -5.40
C GLY A 153 5.93 2.83 -4.03
N LEU A 154 5.19 2.57 -2.96
CA LEU A 154 5.72 2.61 -1.58
C LEU A 154 6.72 1.48 -1.31
N ASP A 155 6.46 0.29 -1.82
CA ASP A 155 7.39 -0.83 -1.70
C ASP A 155 8.73 -0.51 -2.37
N LEU A 156 8.70 0.01 -3.58
CA LEU A 156 9.89 0.45 -4.31
C LEU A 156 10.65 1.58 -3.58
N ASP A 157 9.94 2.55 -2.99
CA ASP A 157 10.55 3.60 -2.15
C ASP A 157 11.21 3.02 -0.90
N SER A 158 10.73 1.89 -0.38
CA SER A 158 11.32 1.21 0.76
C SER A 158 12.66 0.52 0.46
N PHE A 159 12.97 0.27 -0.82
CA PHE A 159 14.21 -0.38 -1.28
C PHE A 159 15.21 0.59 -1.89
N ALA A 160 14.75 1.69 -2.49
CA ALA A 160 15.61 2.68 -3.15
C ALA A 160 15.05 4.09 -2.96
N LEU A 161 15.93 5.08 -2.83
CA LEU A 161 15.53 6.49 -2.75
C LEU A 161 14.71 6.88 -3.98
N ARG A 162 13.43 7.22 -3.75
CA ARG A 162 12.47 7.55 -4.81
C ARG A 162 12.31 6.43 -5.86
N GLY A 163 12.51 5.17 -5.47
CA GLY A 163 12.39 4.04 -6.38
C GLY A 163 11.00 3.87 -7.00
N GLY A 164 9.96 4.31 -6.29
CA GLY A 164 8.57 4.27 -6.73
C GLY A 164 8.09 5.47 -7.54
N GLU A 165 8.96 6.42 -7.94
CA GLU A 165 8.57 7.68 -8.60
C GLU A 165 7.62 7.47 -9.78
N ASP A 166 8.01 6.63 -10.73
CA ASP A 166 7.24 6.41 -11.96
C ASP A 166 5.87 5.78 -11.65
N VAL A 167 5.81 4.85 -10.70
CA VAL A 167 4.57 4.17 -10.32
C VAL A 167 3.63 5.12 -9.57
N LEU A 168 4.17 5.94 -8.65
CA LEU A 168 3.39 6.97 -7.94
C LEU A 168 2.89 8.05 -8.91
N GLN A 169 3.67 8.40 -9.94
CA GLN A 169 3.20 9.33 -10.98
C GLN A 169 2.06 8.72 -11.81
N ARG A 170 2.10 7.42 -12.14
CA ARG A 170 0.97 6.71 -12.77
C ARG A 170 -0.26 6.71 -11.87
N CYS A 171 -0.07 6.51 -10.55
CA CYS A 171 -1.14 6.63 -9.57
C CYS A 171 -1.80 8.02 -9.60
N MET A 172 -1.02 9.10 -9.68
CA MET A 172 -1.54 10.47 -9.79
C MET A 172 -2.28 10.71 -11.10
N ASN A 173 -1.76 10.20 -12.22
CA ASN A 173 -2.43 10.29 -13.53
C ASN A 173 -3.79 9.58 -13.50
N LEU A 174 -3.86 8.39 -12.89
CA LEU A 174 -5.12 7.68 -12.67
C LEU A 174 -6.10 8.54 -11.85
N VAL A 175 -5.66 9.13 -10.75
CA VAL A 175 -6.51 9.98 -9.90
C VAL A 175 -7.06 11.17 -10.69
N ASN A 176 -6.24 11.82 -11.51
CA ASN A 176 -6.68 12.92 -12.35
C ASN A 176 -7.74 12.49 -13.38
N ASN A 177 -7.57 11.32 -14.00
CA ASN A 177 -8.51 10.78 -14.98
C ASN A 177 -9.81 10.30 -14.31
N ALA A 178 -9.72 9.74 -13.10
CA ALA A 178 -10.86 9.22 -12.35
C ALA A 178 -11.82 10.32 -11.82
N GLN A 179 -11.41 11.59 -11.83
CA GLN A 179 -12.30 12.71 -11.46
C GLN A 179 -13.57 12.77 -12.32
N ASN A 180 -13.51 12.28 -13.55
CA ASN A 180 -14.65 12.23 -14.48
C ASN A 180 -15.70 11.18 -14.10
N LEU A 181 -15.38 10.23 -13.21
CA LEU A 181 -16.32 9.21 -12.74
C LEU A 181 -17.39 9.76 -11.79
N ASN A 182 -17.23 10.99 -11.30
CA ASN A 182 -18.13 11.68 -10.37
C ASN A 182 -18.37 10.94 -9.02
N TYR A 183 -17.41 10.13 -8.58
CA TYR A 183 -17.39 9.55 -7.24
C TYR A 183 -16.52 10.39 -6.30
N PRO A 184 -16.82 10.39 -4.97
CA PRO A 184 -15.99 11.08 -3.99
C PRO A 184 -14.59 10.47 -3.86
N GLY A 185 -13.64 11.27 -3.35
CA GLY A 185 -12.30 10.83 -3.04
C GLY A 185 -11.25 11.05 -4.15
N TRP A 186 -11.64 11.48 -5.35
CA TRP A 186 -10.75 11.75 -6.48
C TRP A 186 -10.36 13.22 -6.64
N LYS A 187 -11.10 14.15 -6.03
CA LYS A 187 -10.92 15.60 -6.24
C LYS A 187 -10.11 16.23 -5.12
N ALA A 188 -9.31 17.25 -5.50
CA ALA A 188 -8.65 18.11 -4.55
C ALA A 188 -9.68 18.85 -3.66
N PHE A 189 -9.29 19.14 -2.41
CA PHE A 189 -10.05 19.94 -1.45
C PHE A 189 -11.37 19.33 -0.94
N ASP A 190 -11.78 18.16 -1.41
CA ASP A 190 -12.96 17.49 -0.85
C ASP A 190 -12.68 16.96 0.57
N ASN A 191 -11.45 16.47 0.80
CA ASN A 191 -11.02 15.91 2.08
C ASN A 191 -9.48 15.79 2.09
N ASP A 192 -8.86 16.04 3.25
CA ASP A 192 -7.40 15.95 3.45
C ASP A 192 -6.85 14.51 3.55
N ARG A 193 -7.74 13.50 3.64
CA ARG A 193 -7.42 12.06 3.73
C ARG A 193 -7.89 11.27 2.52
N ASN A 194 -8.38 11.92 1.49
CA ASN A 194 -8.84 11.24 0.29
C ASN A 194 -7.69 10.77 -0.60
N ARG A 195 -8.00 9.99 -1.63
CA ARG A 195 -7.01 9.43 -2.56
C ARG A 195 -6.19 10.50 -3.27
N TYR A 196 -6.82 11.61 -3.66
CA TYR A 196 -6.11 12.74 -4.26
C TYR A 196 -5.08 13.34 -3.30
N ALA A 197 -5.50 13.68 -2.07
CA ALA A 197 -4.63 14.29 -1.08
C ALA A 197 -3.42 13.41 -0.76
N ILE A 198 -3.64 12.11 -0.55
CA ILE A 198 -2.58 11.15 -0.25
C ILE A 198 -1.54 11.09 -1.36
N ILE A 199 -1.94 10.86 -2.61
CA ILE A 199 -0.96 10.73 -3.71
C ILE A 199 -0.30 12.07 -4.06
N SER A 200 -1.04 13.17 -3.97
CA SER A 200 -0.52 14.52 -4.17
C SER A 200 0.58 14.83 -3.15
N ASP A 201 0.39 14.47 -1.88
CA ASP A 201 1.38 14.65 -0.84
C ASP A 201 2.63 13.80 -1.07
N TYR A 202 2.50 12.52 -1.49
CA TYR A 202 3.67 11.70 -1.81
C TYR A 202 4.54 12.29 -2.94
N LEU A 203 3.95 13.04 -3.86
CA LEU A 203 4.65 13.65 -5.00
C LEU A 203 5.05 15.11 -4.78
N ASP A 204 4.62 15.73 -3.67
CA ASP A 204 4.95 17.11 -3.31
C ASP A 204 6.44 17.25 -2.95
N VAL A 205 7.07 18.30 -3.43
CA VAL A 205 8.49 18.62 -3.14
C VAL A 205 8.72 18.81 -1.64
N ALA A 206 7.80 19.45 -0.92
CA ALA A 206 7.88 19.62 0.52
C ALA A 206 7.82 18.30 1.31
N MET A 207 7.24 17.25 0.69
CA MET A 207 7.13 15.91 1.27
C MET A 207 8.22 14.93 0.77
N GLN A 208 9.20 15.38 0.01
CA GLN A 208 10.35 14.54 -0.37
C GLN A 208 11.08 13.93 0.85
N PRO A 209 11.27 14.63 1.99
CA PRO A 209 11.83 14.00 3.18
C PRO A 209 11.01 12.79 3.66
N PHE A 210 9.68 12.77 3.47
CA PHE A 210 8.85 11.64 3.83
C PHE A 210 9.15 10.39 2.97
N ARG A 211 9.46 10.55 1.69
CA ARG A 211 9.90 9.45 0.83
C ARG A 211 11.32 8.97 1.18
N GLN A 212 12.20 9.89 1.59
CA GLN A 212 13.52 9.52 2.14
C GLN A 212 13.37 8.74 3.45
N LEU A 213 12.40 9.13 4.32
CA LEU A 213 12.05 8.38 5.51
C LEU A 213 11.73 6.92 5.19
N GLN A 214 10.94 6.64 4.13
CA GLN A 214 10.60 5.25 3.76
C GLN A 214 11.87 4.42 3.52
N TYR A 215 12.79 4.90 2.69
CA TYR A 215 14.06 4.22 2.43
C TYR A 215 14.92 4.07 3.70
N ASN A 216 15.13 5.16 4.44
CA ASN A 216 16.02 5.16 5.60
C ASN A 216 15.44 4.27 6.72
N TYR A 217 14.15 4.34 6.96
CA TYR A 217 13.48 3.54 7.97
C TYR A 217 13.51 2.03 7.66
N TYR A 218 13.13 1.65 6.45
CA TYR A 218 13.05 0.24 6.09
C TYR A 218 14.41 -0.34 5.74
N ARG A 219 15.11 0.26 4.76
CA ARG A 219 16.33 -0.34 4.21
C ARG A 219 17.53 -0.15 5.10
N LEU A 220 17.76 1.08 5.60
CA LEU A 220 18.92 1.39 6.45
C LEU A 220 18.65 1.13 7.93
N GLY A 221 17.37 1.12 8.33
CA GLY A 221 16.92 0.85 9.69
C GLY A 221 16.56 -0.61 9.93
N LEU A 222 15.33 -1.01 9.62
CA LEU A 222 14.81 -2.34 9.98
C LEU A 222 15.60 -3.48 9.34
N ASP A 223 15.97 -3.39 8.06
CA ASP A 223 16.74 -4.44 7.37
C ASP A 223 18.16 -4.59 7.96
N GLU A 224 18.73 -3.52 8.55
CA GLU A 224 20.02 -3.57 9.19
C GLU A 224 19.97 -4.15 10.61
N MET A 225 18.80 -4.13 11.27
CA MET A 225 18.67 -4.64 12.65
C MET A 225 19.02 -6.12 12.79
N ALA A 226 18.86 -6.92 11.73
CA ALA A 226 19.25 -8.32 11.74
C ALA A 226 20.78 -8.50 11.88
N ASN A 227 21.56 -7.55 11.35
CA ASN A 227 23.03 -7.56 11.43
C ASN A 227 23.52 -6.83 12.69
N ASN A 228 22.93 -5.68 12.98
CA ASN A 228 23.30 -4.82 14.12
C ASN A 228 22.10 -3.98 14.57
N THR A 229 21.47 -4.41 15.67
CA THR A 229 20.28 -3.76 16.21
C THR A 229 20.51 -2.30 16.57
N ASP A 230 21.67 -1.96 17.14
CA ASP A 230 21.97 -0.60 17.57
C ASP A 230 22.19 0.33 16.36
N ARG A 231 22.88 -0.14 15.31
CA ARG A 231 23.05 0.60 14.07
C ARG A 231 21.73 0.84 13.36
N GLY A 232 20.88 -0.20 13.26
CA GLY A 232 19.55 -0.07 12.69
C GLY A 232 18.67 0.91 13.46
N ARG A 233 18.65 0.85 14.80
CA ARG A 233 17.93 1.81 15.65
C ARG A 233 18.45 3.23 15.45
N THR A 234 19.75 3.46 15.43
CA THR A 234 20.34 4.79 15.17
C THR A 234 19.92 5.34 13.81
N ALA A 235 19.89 4.52 12.76
CA ALA A 235 19.40 4.92 11.45
C ALA A 235 17.92 5.32 11.48
N ILE A 236 17.10 4.58 12.23
CA ILE A 236 15.66 4.91 12.43
C ILE A 236 15.54 6.23 13.20
N THR A 237 16.30 6.45 14.26
CA THR A 237 16.31 7.70 15.02
C THR A 237 16.63 8.89 14.11
N THR A 238 17.73 8.79 13.35
CA THR A 238 18.10 9.81 12.37
C THR A 238 16.99 10.08 11.35
N ALA A 239 16.34 9.02 10.84
CA ALA A 239 15.24 9.16 9.90
C ALA A 239 14.04 9.90 10.52
N ILE A 240 13.74 9.68 11.79
CA ILE A 240 12.67 10.41 12.52
C ILE A 240 13.07 11.86 12.75
N GLU A 241 14.29 12.12 13.22
CA GLU A 241 14.78 13.46 13.58
C GLU A 241 14.96 14.36 12.36
N GLU A 242 15.45 13.83 11.25
CA GLU A 242 15.77 14.62 10.06
C GLU A 242 14.66 14.62 9.01
N GLN A 243 14.04 13.47 8.73
CA GLN A 243 13.07 13.36 7.64
C GLN A 243 11.62 13.49 8.11
N LEU A 244 11.21 12.72 9.13
CA LEU A 244 9.82 12.76 9.59
C LEU A 244 9.48 14.12 10.20
N LYS A 245 10.34 14.64 11.06
CA LYS A 245 10.18 15.97 11.66
C LYS A 245 10.13 17.05 10.60
N LYS A 246 11.08 17.01 9.64
CA LYS A 246 11.16 18.03 8.58
C LYS A 246 9.93 18.07 7.71
N CYS A 247 9.43 16.90 7.23
CA CYS A 247 8.23 16.91 6.37
C CYS A 247 6.98 17.40 7.13
N HIS A 248 6.88 17.13 8.43
CA HIS A 248 5.80 17.67 9.25
C HIS A 248 5.90 19.20 9.46
N GLU A 249 7.12 19.72 9.60
CA GLU A 249 7.36 21.17 9.71
C GLU A 249 7.12 21.87 8.36
N ASP A 250 7.59 21.30 7.25
CA ASP A 250 7.45 21.87 5.90
C ASP A 250 5.99 21.84 5.40
N LYS A 251 5.21 20.81 5.78
CA LYS A 251 3.79 20.65 5.39
C LYS A 251 2.92 20.16 6.55
N PRO A 252 2.62 21.02 7.54
CA PRO A 252 1.91 20.62 8.77
C PRO A 252 0.51 20.05 8.55
N LEU A 253 -0.14 20.40 7.44
CA LEU A 253 -1.49 19.94 7.10
C LEU A 253 -1.50 18.60 6.36
N SER A 254 -0.33 18.06 5.98
CA SER A 254 -0.26 16.74 5.39
C SER A 254 -0.63 15.65 6.40
N MET A 255 -1.51 14.75 5.97
CA MET A 255 -1.92 13.61 6.81
C MET A 255 -0.93 12.45 6.78
N LEU A 256 0.06 12.44 5.87
CA LEU A 256 1.00 11.32 5.72
C LEU A 256 1.79 11.01 7.01
N PRO A 257 2.39 12.01 7.72
CA PRO A 257 3.09 11.74 8.97
C PRO A 257 2.20 11.14 10.05
N GLN A 258 0.94 11.63 10.16
CA GLN A 258 -0.01 11.08 11.13
C GLN A 258 -0.43 9.66 10.76
N ILE A 259 -0.79 9.39 9.51
CA ILE A 259 -1.16 8.05 9.03
C ILE A 259 -0.01 7.07 9.27
N TRP A 260 1.23 7.46 8.95
CA TRP A 260 2.40 6.62 9.14
C TRP A 260 2.65 6.31 10.63
N THR A 261 2.59 7.31 11.49
CA THR A 261 2.76 7.12 12.94
C THR A 261 1.63 6.29 13.54
N ASP A 262 0.41 6.36 13.03
CA ASP A 262 -0.71 5.52 13.47
C ASP A 262 -0.40 4.02 13.27
N PHE A 263 0.08 3.59 12.11
CA PHE A 263 0.35 2.18 11.89
C PHE A 263 1.74 1.73 12.33
N LYS A 264 2.67 2.65 12.61
CA LYS A 264 4.02 2.36 13.12
C LYS A 264 4.15 2.41 14.64
N ARG A 265 3.11 2.86 15.35
CA ARG A 265 3.20 3.12 16.81
C ARG A 265 3.74 1.96 17.63
N ASP A 266 3.24 0.75 17.41
CA ASP A 266 3.63 -0.41 18.20
C ASP A 266 5.04 -0.92 17.83
N GLU A 267 5.41 -0.81 16.54
CA GLU A 267 6.75 -1.13 16.04
C GLU A 267 7.77 -0.15 16.62
N LEU A 268 7.50 1.16 16.56
CA LEU A 268 8.37 2.20 17.13
C LEU A 268 8.53 2.03 18.64
N ALA A 269 7.43 1.81 19.36
CA ALA A 269 7.50 1.54 20.79
C ALA A 269 8.40 0.34 21.10
N SER A 270 8.32 -0.74 20.30
CA SER A 270 9.13 -1.95 20.49
C SER A 270 10.61 -1.75 20.16
N ILE A 271 10.95 -0.86 19.22
CA ILE A 271 12.34 -0.54 18.84
C ILE A 271 13.09 0.14 19.98
N TYR A 272 12.41 0.99 20.76
CA TYR A 272 13.04 1.82 21.79
C TYR A 272 12.84 1.33 23.22
N LYS A 273 11.78 0.57 23.50
CA LYS A 273 11.50 0.06 24.85
C LYS A 273 12.69 -0.72 25.43
N GLY A 274 13.27 -0.21 26.53
CA GLY A 274 14.45 -0.80 27.15
C GLY A 274 15.74 -0.71 26.33
N LYS A 275 15.76 0.09 25.26
CA LYS A 275 16.90 0.20 24.32
C LYS A 275 17.21 1.67 24.02
N GLY A 276 18.43 1.91 23.53
CA GLY A 276 18.88 3.26 23.18
C GLY A 276 19.28 4.12 24.38
N THR A 277 19.74 5.33 24.11
CA THR A 277 20.07 6.32 25.14
C THR A 277 18.83 7.11 25.55
N GLN A 278 18.85 7.68 26.77
CA GLN A 278 17.76 8.51 27.26
C GLN A 278 17.50 9.71 26.34
N LYS A 279 18.55 10.35 25.85
CA LYS A 279 18.46 11.48 24.91
C LYS A 279 17.77 11.09 23.59
N GLU A 280 18.11 9.92 23.04
CA GLU A 280 17.51 9.39 21.83
C GLU A 280 16.00 9.15 22.02
N LYS A 281 15.64 8.50 23.14
CA LYS A 281 14.22 8.23 23.49
C LYS A 281 13.39 9.51 23.66
N GLU A 282 13.92 10.50 24.36
CA GLU A 282 13.26 11.80 24.57
C GLU A 282 13.06 12.53 23.24
N SER A 283 14.08 12.60 22.40
CA SER A 283 14.00 13.24 21.08
C SER A 283 12.93 12.58 20.20
N VAL A 284 12.93 11.25 20.11
CA VAL A 284 11.95 10.49 19.32
C VAL A 284 10.54 10.66 19.88
N TYR A 285 10.37 10.59 21.22
CA TYR A 285 9.10 10.81 21.87
C TYR A 285 8.52 12.19 21.53
N ASP A 286 9.30 13.25 21.69
CA ASP A 286 8.85 14.63 21.46
C ASP A 286 8.36 14.84 20.02
N ILE A 287 9.09 14.29 19.05
CA ILE A 287 8.72 14.37 17.63
C ILE A 287 7.41 13.60 17.36
N LEU A 288 7.34 12.35 17.82
CA LEU A 288 6.15 11.52 17.59
C LEU A 288 4.92 12.04 18.30
N PHE A 289 5.07 12.56 19.51
CA PHE A 289 3.99 13.21 20.23
C PHE A 289 3.53 14.51 19.54
N GLY A 290 4.46 15.31 19.03
CA GLY A 290 4.13 16.52 18.27
C GLY A 290 3.32 16.24 17.00
N ILE A 291 3.62 15.13 16.32
CA ILE A 291 2.90 14.70 15.09
C ILE A 291 1.56 14.04 15.42
N ASN A 292 1.53 13.18 16.44
CA ASN A 292 0.37 12.33 16.73
C ASN A 292 0.19 12.11 18.24
N ALA A 293 -0.25 13.14 18.94
CA ALA A 293 -0.51 13.10 20.37
C ALA A 293 -1.60 12.06 20.75
N SER A 294 -2.48 11.69 19.82
CA SER A 294 -3.53 10.69 20.07
C SER A 294 -2.97 9.30 20.42
N GLN A 295 -1.74 9.01 20.01
CA GLN A 295 -1.05 7.74 20.28
C GLN A 295 -0.11 7.80 21.50
N ASN A 296 -0.29 8.79 22.39
CA ASN A 296 0.60 8.99 23.55
C ASN A 296 0.85 7.74 24.39
N ASN A 297 -0.16 6.89 24.55
CA ASN A 297 0.01 5.60 25.27
C ASN A 297 1.06 4.66 24.67
N ALA A 298 1.30 4.77 23.37
CA ALA A 298 2.38 4.04 22.69
C ALA A 298 3.70 4.78 22.85
N TRP A 299 3.69 6.12 22.73
CA TRP A 299 4.90 6.93 22.84
C TRP A 299 5.53 6.90 24.23
N GLU A 300 4.73 6.83 25.30
CA GLU A 300 5.25 6.68 26.68
C GLU A 300 6.10 5.41 26.84
N LYS A 301 5.79 4.33 26.14
CA LYS A 301 6.59 3.09 26.16
C LYS A 301 7.99 3.25 25.59
N ILE A 302 8.23 4.28 24.77
CA ILE A 302 9.56 4.59 24.22
C ILE A 302 10.49 5.04 25.35
N LYS A 303 9.96 5.76 26.33
CA LYS A 303 10.74 6.26 27.47
C LYS A 303 11.10 5.19 28.50
N GLU A 304 10.36 4.07 28.52
CA GLU A 304 10.69 2.91 29.35
C GLU A 304 11.98 2.21 28.83
#